data_d8693ff0d45e59fe7f53b4b6162c57d8
#
_entry.id   d8693ff0d45e59fe7f53b4b6162c57d8
#
_cell.length_a   1.000
_cell.length_b   1.000
_cell.length_c   1.000
_cell.angle_alpha   90.00
_cell.angle_beta   90.00
_cell.angle_gamma   90.00
#
_symmetry.space_group_name_H-M   'P 1'
#
loop_
_entity.id
_entity.type
_entity.pdbx_description
1 polymer ?
#
loop_
_entity_poly.entity_id
_entity_poly.type
_entity_poly.pdbx_seq_one_letter_code
_entity_poly.pdbx_strand_id
1 'polypeptide(L)'
;YPVLGVLGATTGVVDFFDGKVMGWDGYSNNFYSQEKGGINQYDFNVAFNIEGRIYIGATLGIYDVNDDRYTSYTEELNDDYGDDNGGYTLDNYYGLEGTGVDLKLGVIFRPIEDSPFRLGFAIHTPTWYELTESYNASLSSDILAYDSPYSQTLSDYLDYSYLSYDYRMITPWKFNVSAGTTMGGLVALGAEYEYSNYGSSTLEDIDGYELGDQPSVEAFLKGVHTFRVGMEARLAPQFSVRAGYNYTSAAFSDDAYSALAAY
;
A
#
# COMPACT_ATOMS: atom_id res chain seq x y z
N TYR A 1 -21.44 0.75 0.79
CA TYR A 1 -21.34 -0.30 1.81
C TYR A 1 -22.67 -0.36 2.55
N PRO A 2 -23.42 -1.50 2.50
CA PRO A 2 -24.75 -1.59 3.13
C PRO A 2 -24.72 -1.33 4.64
N VAL A 3 -23.57 -1.54 5.27
CA VAL A 3 -23.39 -1.40 6.73
C VAL A 3 -23.39 0.07 7.18
N LEU A 4 -22.77 0.98 6.44
CA LEU A 4 -22.86 2.43 6.73
C LEU A 4 -24.29 2.95 6.54
N GLY A 5 -25.05 2.35 5.63
CA GLY A 5 -26.48 2.63 5.47
C GLY A 5 -27.31 2.30 6.72
N VAL A 6 -26.94 1.24 7.46
CA VAL A 6 -27.58 0.90 8.74
C VAL A 6 -27.31 1.99 9.78
N LEU A 7 -26.04 2.44 9.92
CA LEU A 7 -25.70 3.54 10.82
C LEU A 7 -26.47 4.80 10.46
N GLY A 8 -26.50 5.18 9.18
CA GLY A 8 -27.23 6.35 8.72
C GLY A 8 -28.73 6.30 9.06
N ALA A 9 -29.36 5.14 8.84
CA ALA A 9 -30.77 4.94 9.14
C ALA A 9 -31.09 4.96 10.65
N THR A 10 -30.22 4.37 11.47
CA THR A 10 -30.43 4.29 12.92
C THR A 10 -30.13 5.60 13.65
N THR A 11 -29.36 6.48 13.03
CA THR A 11 -29.03 7.82 13.57
C THR A 11 -29.86 8.96 12.93
N GLY A 12 -30.79 8.63 12.00
CA GLY A 12 -31.64 9.62 11.34
C GLY A 12 -30.96 10.46 10.26
N VAL A 13 -29.69 10.21 9.95
CA VAL A 13 -28.97 10.91 8.85
C VAL A 13 -29.55 10.52 7.50
N VAL A 14 -30.06 9.28 7.38
CA VAL A 14 -30.68 8.74 6.17
C VAL A 14 -32.03 8.14 6.55
N ASP A 15 -33.06 8.43 5.77
CA ASP A 15 -34.36 7.81 5.89
C ASP A 15 -34.72 7.02 4.62
N PHE A 16 -35.63 6.07 4.76
CA PHE A 16 -36.14 5.26 3.65
C PHE A 16 -37.63 5.48 3.50
N PHE A 17 -38.02 6.15 2.44
CA PHE A 17 -39.42 6.42 2.15
C PHE A 17 -39.75 6.00 0.71
N ASP A 18 -40.81 5.20 0.56
CA ASP A 18 -41.32 4.69 -0.74
C ASP A 18 -40.23 4.06 -1.63
N GLY A 19 -39.33 3.26 -1.03
CA GLY A 19 -38.22 2.61 -1.72
C GLY A 19 -37.08 3.53 -2.17
N LYS A 20 -37.06 4.76 -1.71
CA LYS A 20 -35.98 5.74 -1.96
C LYS A 20 -35.22 6.03 -0.70
N VAL A 21 -33.93 6.27 -0.85
CA VAL A 21 -33.08 6.83 0.20
C VAL A 21 -33.30 8.33 0.19
N MET A 22 -33.62 8.88 1.33
CA MET A 22 -33.76 10.32 1.57
C MET A 22 -32.71 10.75 2.58
N GLY A 23 -32.15 11.92 2.42
CA GLY A 23 -31.18 12.55 3.33
C GLY A 23 -31.52 14.03 3.43
N TRP A 24 -30.72 14.72 4.20
CA TRP A 24 -30.81 16.16 4.45
C TRP A 24 -29.87 16.94 3.53
N ASP A 25 -30.16 18.20 3.27
CA ASP A 25 -29.26 19.08 2.51
C ASP A 25 -28.11 19.57 3.40
N GLY A 26 -26.87 19.17 3.07
CA GLY A 26 -25.67 19.64 3.76
C GLY A 26 -25.24 21.01 3.25
N TYR A 27 -24.87 21.91 4.16
CA TYR A 27 -24.41 23.27 3.80
C TYR A 27 -22.98 23.59 4.26
N SER A 28 -22.45 22.84 5.21
CA SER A 28 -21.08 22.99 5.71
C SER A 28 -20.50 21.63 6.05
N ASN A 29 -19.25 21.39 5.72
CA ASN A 29 -18.59 20.15 6.08
C ASN A 29 -17.15 20.38 6.53
N ASN A 30 -16.65 19.44 7.32
CA ASN A 30 -15.26 19.35 7.73
C ASN A 30 -14.77 17.91 7.62
N PHE A 31 -13.57 17.74 7.07
CA PHE A 31 -12.92 16.46 6.98
C PHE A 31 -11.57 16.49 7.68
N TYR A 32 -11.36 15.54 8.59
CA TYR A 32 -10.09 15.31 9.25
C TYR A 32 -9.59 13.89 8.93
N SER A 33 -8.30 13.75 8.67
CA SER A 33 -7.66 12.46 8.49
C SER A 33 -6.34 12.42 9.24
N GLN A 34 -6.09 11.33 9.93
CA GLN A 34 -4.83 11.02 10.57
C GLN A 34 -4.42 9.60 10.21
N GLU A 35 -3.18 9.43 9.77
CA GLU A 35 -2.58 8.13 9.48
C GLU A 35 -1.26 8.03 10.24
N LYS A 36 -1.03 6.90 10.88
CA LYS A 36 0.16 6.61 11.67
C LYS A 36 0.58 5.17 11.43
N GLY A 37 1.87 4.97 11.24
CA GLY A 37 2.40 3.63 11.07
C GLY A 37 3.42 3.54 9.98
N GLY A 38 3.61 2.34 9.47
CA GLY A 38 4.55 2.03 8.41
C GLY A 38 4.97 0.58 8.42
N ILE A 39 5.94 0.27 7.57
CA ILE A 39 6.54 -1.05 7.49
C ILE A 39 7.99 -0.94 7.95
N ASN A 40 8.32 -1.63 9.05
CA ASN A 40 9.69 -1.80 9.49
C ASN A 40 10.29 -3.04 8.84
N GLN A 41 11.50 -2.94 8.34
CA GLN A 41 12.22 -4.05 7.72
C GLN A 41 13.52 -4.32 8.47
N TYR A 42 13.74 -5.58 8.82
CA TYR A 42 14.95 -6.09 9.47
C TYR A 42 15.64 -7.05 8.52
N ASP A 43 16.84 -6.70 8.05
CA ASP A 43 17.61 -7.49 7.10
C ASP A 43 18.82 -8.17 7.76
N PHE A 44 18.88 -9.50 7.65
CA PHE A 44 20.04 -10.30 8.06
C PHE A 44 20.80 -10.74 6.82
N ASN A 45 22.05 -10.24 6.70
CA ASN A 45 22.84 -10.40 5.48
C ASN A 45 24.06 -11.29 5.72
N VAL A 46 24.34 -12.15 4.74
CA VAL A 46 25.60 -12.86 4.64
C VAL A 46 26.17 -12.71 3.24
N ALA A 47 27.46 -12.48 3.12
CA ALA A 47 28.12 -12.34 1.82
C ALA A 47 29.47 -13.04 1.80
N PHE A 48 29.81 -13.59 0.64
CA PHE A 48 31.07 -14.28 0.36
C PHE A 48 31.76 -13.65 -0.84
N ASN A 49 33.06 -13.51 -0.74
CA ASN A 49 33.91 -13.08 -1.83
C ASN A 49 34.85 -14.24 -2.23
N ILE A 50 34.74 -14.66 -3.46
CA ILE A 50 35.53 -15.74 -4.02
C ILE A 50 36.56 -15.14 -4.98
N GLU A 51 37.83 -15.18 -4.60
CA GLU A 51 39.00 -14.73 -5.36
C GLU A 51 38.88 -13.30 -5.92
N GLY A 52 38.06 -12.43 -5.31
CA GLY A 52 37.82 -11.07 -5.80
C GLY A 52 37.07 -10.97 -7.14
N ARG A 53 36.56 -12.11 -7.67
CA ARG A 53 35.89 -12.21 -8.96
C ARG A 53 34.40 -12.48 -8.85
N ILE A 54 33.99 -13.29 -7.86
CA ILE A 54 32.59 -13.66 -7.63
C ILE A 54 32.24 -13.25 -6.21
N TYR A 55 31.17 -12.49 -6.08
CA TYR A 55 30.59 -12.10 -4.80
C TYR A 55 29.19 -12.64 -4.75
N ILE A 56 28.88 -13.42 -3.72
CA ILE A 56 27.58 -14.04 -3.51
C ILE A 56 27.00 -13.50 -2.22
N GLY A 57 25.78 -13.03 -2.24
CA GLY A 57 25.07 -12.52 -1.06
C GLY A 57 23.70 -13.16 -0.91
N ALA A 58 23.30 -13.34 0.34
CA ALA A 58 21.96 -13.72 0.72
C ALA A 58 21.45 -12.80 1.84
N THR A 59 20.19 -12.42 1.78
CA THR A 59 19.52 -11.59 2.78
C THR A 59 18.20 -12.23 3.16
N LEU A 60 17.99 -12.45 4.45
CA LEU A 60 16.69 -12.75 5.03
C LEU A 60 16.07 -11.44 5.49
N GLY A 61 14.93 -11.07 4.90
CA GLY A 61 14.14 -9.92 5.29
C GLY A 61 12.98 -10.34 6.19
N ILE A 62 12.78 -9.64 7.28
CA ILE A 62 11.63 -9.77 8.18
C ILE A 62 10.96 -8.41 8.24
N TYR A 63 9.64 -8.40 8.05
CA TYR A 63 8.82 -7.20 8.00
C TYR A 63 7.86 -7.18 9.17
N ASP A 64 7.68 -6.00 9.75
CA ASP A 64 6.69 -5.69 10.77
C ASP A 64 5.83 -4.56 10.21
N VAL A 65 4.54 -4.84 10.03
CA VAL A 65 3.55 -3.94 9.44
C VAL A 65 2.65 -3.44 10.55
N ASN A 66 2.50 -2.14 10.64
CA ASN A 66 1.53 -1.50 11.51
C ASN A 66 1.08 -0.20 10.85
N ASP A 67 -0.22 -0.07 10.58
CA ASP A 67 -0.81 1.14 10.02
C ASP A 67 -2.18 1.37 10.64
N ASP A 68 -2.36 2.55 11.24
CA ASP A 68 -3.61 3.00 11.84
C ASP A 68 -4.09 4.26 11.11
N ARG A 69 -5.31 4.23 10.61
CA ARG A 69 -5.96 5.38 9.99
C ARG A 69 -7.24 5.73 10.72
N TYR A 70 -7.35 6.99 11.07
CA TYR A 70 -8.57 7.59 11.59
C TYR A 70 -9.04 8.69 10.65
N THR A 71 -10.33 8.68 10.28
CA THR A 71 -10.95 9.78 9.55
C THR A 71 -12.23 10.21 10.25
N SER A 72 -12.45 11.51 10.29
CA SER A 72 -13.66 12.11 10.83
C SER A 72 -14.26 13.06 9.79
N TYR A 73 -15.51 12.84 9.45
CA TYR A 73 -16.29 13.69 8.56
C TYR A 73 -17.48 14.25 9.33
N THR A 74 -17.58 15.57 9.41
CA THR A 74 -18.69 16.27 10.03
C THR A 74 -19.42 17.08 8.98
N GLU A 75 -20.75 17.04 8.99
CA GLU A 75 -21.60 17.82 8.10
C GLU A 75 -22.74 18.46 8.88
N GLU A 76 -22.98 19.74 8.61
CA GLU A 76 -24.08 20.52 9.13
C GLU A 76 -25.21 20.52 8.09
N LEU A 77 -26.44 20.34 8.53
CA LEU A 77 -27.58 20.04 7.70
C LEU A 77 -28.64 21.14 7.81
N ASN A 78 -29.38 21.38 6.72
CA ASN A 78 -30.56 22.22 6.68
C ASN A 78 -31.83 21.36 6.61
N ASP A 79 -32.94 21.92 7.08
CA ASP A 79 -34.28 21.41 6.82
C ASP A 79 -34.78 21.83 5.42
N ASP A 80 -35.99 21.39 5.07
CA ASP A 80 -36.65 21.72 3.78
C ASP A 80 -36.91 23.23 3.57
N TYR A 81 -36.78 24.04 4.60
CA TYR A 81 -36.95 25.49 4.56
C TYR A 81 -35.64 26.27 4.53
N GLY A 82 -34.51 25.56 4.66
CA GLY A 82 -33.15 26.11 4.68
C GLY A 82 -32.72 26.59 6.07
N ASP A 83 -33.48 26.24 7.13
CA ASP A 83 -33.10 26.51 8.51
C ASP A 83 -32.14 25.42 9.03
N ASP A 84 -31.33 25.75 10.02
CA ASP A 84 -30.39 24.81 10.67
C ASP A 84 -31.13 23.60 11.25
N ASN A 85 -30.71 22.42 10.90
CA ASN A 85 -31.28 21.14 11.32
C ASN A 85 -30.28 20.26 12.09
N GLY A 86 -29.22 20.84 12.66
CA GLY A 86 -28.17 20.12 13.34
C GLY A 86 -27.19 19.49 12.35
N GLY A 87 -26.64 18.33 12.69
CA GLY A 87 -25.65 17.72 11.84
C GLY A 87 -25.31 16.28 12.24
N TYR A 88 -24.22 15.77 11.64
CA TYR A 88 -23.68 14.46 12.00
C TYR A 88 -22.17 14.43 11.91
N THR A 89 -21.58 13.47 12.61
CA THR A 89 -20.17 13.15 12.53
C THR A 89 -20.01 11.65 12.27
N LEU A 90 -19.32 11.30 11.18
CA LEU A 90 -18.93 9.94 10.85
C LEU A 90 -17.44 9.77 11.11
N ASP A 91 -17.11 8.92 12.07
CA ASP A 91 -15.75 8.51 12.40
C ASP A 91 -15.46 7.13 11.84
N ASN A 92 -14.35 6.97 11.13
CA ASN A 92 -13.89 5.68 10.64
C ASN A 92 -12.51 5.37 11.25
N TYR A 93 -12.36 4.12 11.66
CA TYR A 93 -11.14 3.55 12.20
C TYR A 93 -10.73 2.37 11.32
N TYR A 94 -9.52 2.41 10.83
CA TYR A 94 -8.90 1.35 10.05
C TYR A 94 -7.56 1.01 10.67
N GLY A 95 -7.28 -0.28 10.87
CA GLY A 95 -6.02 -0.80 11.34
C GLY A 95 -5.53 -1.92 10.42
N LEU A 96 -4.24 -1.95 10.16
CA LEU A 96 -3.56 -3.03 9.45
C LEU A 96 -2.30 -3.39 10.23
N GLU A 97 -2.21 -4.61 10.70
CA GLU A 97 -1.04 -5.11 11.40
C GLU A 97 -0.62 -6.49 10.88
N GLY A 98 0.65 -6.83 11.05
CA GLY A 98 1.13 -8.14 10.69
C GLY A 98 2.60 -8.22 10.45
N THR A 99 3.03 -9.37 9.94
CA THR A 99 4.44 -9.66 9.68
C THR A 99 4.64 -10.24 8.29
N GLY A 100 5.86 -10.12 7.78
CA GLY A 100 6.24 -10.69 6.50
C GLY A 100 7.66 -11.21 6.49
N VAL A 101 7.95 -12.11 5.56
CA VAL A 101 9.30 -12.66 5.38
C VAL A 101 9.63 -12.81 3.90
N ASP A 102 10.87 -12.51 3.53
CA ASP A 102 11.40 -12.76 2.18
C ASP A 102 12.85 -13.24 2.22
N LEU A 103 13.33 -13.74 1.09
CA LEU A 103 14.72 -14.09 0.85
C LEU A 103 15.20 -13.41 -0.44
N LYS A 104 16.36 -12.73 -0.35
CA LYS A 104 17.01 -12.08 -1.49
C LYS A 104 18.35 -12.74 -1.73
N LEU A 105 18.60 -13.13 -2.97
CA LEU A 105 19.88 -13.75 -3.39
C LEU A 105 20.50 -12.88 -4.47
N GLY A 106 21.81 -12.66 -4.39
CA GLY A 106 22.53 -11.85 -5.35
C GLY A 106 23.90 -12.39 -5.65
N VAL A 107 24.32 -12.20 -6.90
CA VAL A 107 25.67 -12.52 -7.38
C VAL A 107 26.20 -11.32 -8.14
N ILE A 108 27.45 -10.92 -7.83
CA ILE A 108 28.22 -9.98 -8.65
C ILE A 108 29.42 -10.72 -9.21
N PHE A 109 29.60 -10.62 -10.52
CA PHE A 109 30.67 -11.26 -11.24
C PHE A 109 31.54 -10.25 -11.98
N ARG A 110 32.87 -10.44 -11.91
CA ARG A 110 33.89 -9.67 -12.66
C ARG A 110 34.38 -10.54 -13.82
N PRO A 111 33.84 -10.38 -15.04
CA PRO A 111 34.16 -11.24 -16.17
C PRO A 111 35.61 -11.12 -16.66
N ILE A 112 36.23 -9.97 -16.50
CA ILE A 112 37.58 -9.64 -16.96
C ILE A 112 38.47 -9.38 -15.76
N GLU A 113 39.58 -10.10 -15.63
CA GLU A 113 40.42 -10.17 -14.43
C GLU A 113 40.90 -8.78 -13.96
N ASP A 114 41.49 -8.00 -14.80
CA ASP A 114 42.04 -6.67 -14.46
C ASP A 114 41.10 -5.52 -14.75
N SER A 115 39.83 -5.82 -15.12
CA SER A 115 38.85 -4.79 -15.42
C SER A 115 38.00 -4.47 -14.19
N PRO A 116 37.68 -3.21 -13.96
CA PRO A 116 36.73 -2.80 -12.94
C PRO A 116 35.26 -3.10 -13.32
N PHE A 117 35.01 -3.66 -14.53
CA PHE A 117 33.68 -4.01 -15.00
C PHE A 117 33.08 -5.14 -14.18
N ARG A 118 31.82 -4.98 -13.79
CA ARG A 118 31.04 -5.92 -12.97
C ARG A 118 29.67 -6.11 -13.57
N LEU A 119 29.19 -7.34 -13.50
CA LEU A 119 27.80 -7.71 -13.77
C LEU A 119 27.18 -8.22 -12.49
N GLY A 120 25.95 -7.82 -12.23
CA GLY A 120 25.17 -8.23 -11.07
C GLY A 120 23.86 -8.87 -11.50
N PHE A 121 23.46 -9.92 -10.77
CA PHE A 121 22.15 -10.58 -10.89
C PHE A 121 21.60 -10.73 -9.49
N ALA A 122 20.33 -10.41 -9.31
CA ALA A 122 19.64 -10.67 -8.06
C ALA A 122 18.22 -11.20 -8.31
N ILE A 123 17.78 -12.04 -7.40
CA ILE A 123 16.43 -12.57 -7.35
C ILE A 123 15.92 -12.36 -5.93
N HIS A 124 14.71 -11.79 -5.83
CA HIS A 124 13.98 -11.70 -4.57
C HIS A 124 12.78 -12.64 -4.65
N THR A 125 12.64 -13.48 -3.64
CA THR A 125 11.41 -14.27 -3.50
C THR A 125 10.22 -13.34 -3.30
N PRO A 126 9.00 -13.83 -3.42
CA PRO A 126 7.85 -13.18 -2.82
C PRO A 126 8.11 -12.84 -1.35
N THR A 127 7.50 -11.77 -0.87
CA THR A 127 7.32 -11.56 0.55
C THR A 127 6.00 -12.20 0.94
N TRP A 128 6.05 -13.14 1.87
CA TRP A 128 4.87 -13.77 2.45
C TRP A 128 4.46 -12.98 3.68
N TYR A 129 3.36 -12.25 3.55
CA TYR A 129 2.76 -11.51 4.65
C TYR A 129 1.61 -12.28 5.25
N GLU A 130 1.53 -12.28 6.59
CA GLU A 130 0.35 -12.62 7.38
C GLU A 130 -0.15 -11.32 8.01
N LEU A 131 -1.34 -10.90 7.63
CA LEU A 131 -1.90 -9.59 7.93
C LEU A 131 -3.25 -9.74 8.63
N THR A 132 -3.50 -8.86 9.58
CA THR A 132 -4.80 -8.65 10.20
C THR A 132 -5.28 -7.27 9.84
N GLU A 133 -6.43 -7.19 9.21
CA GLU A 133 -7.12 -5.94 8.91
C GLU A 133 -8.28 -5.75 9.86
N SER A 134 -8.42 -4.57 10.42
CA SER A 134 -9.52 -4.19 11.29
C SER A 134 -10.19 -2.92 10.80
N TYR A 135 -11.52 -2.90 10.88
CA TYR A 135 -12.32 -1.74 10.50
C TYR A 135 -13.44 -1.51 11.50
N ASN A 136 -13.67 -0.27 11.89
CA ASN A 136 -14.83 0.14 12.64
C ASN A 136 -15.27 1.53 12.20
N ALA A 137 -16.55 1.84 12.36
CA ALA A 137 -17.09 3.15 12.12
C ALA A 137 -18.11 3.50 13.19
N SER A 138 -18.18 4.77 13.55
CA SER A 138 -19.25 5.30 14.40
C SER A 138 -19.89 6.52 13.75
N LEU A 139 -21.19 6.66 13.91
CA LEU A 139 -21.97 7.78 13.42
C LEU A 139 -22.76 8.37 14.57
N SER A 140 -22.58 9.66 14.82
CA SER A 140 -23.36 10.44 15.77
C SER A 140 -24.08 11.56 15.06
N SER A 141 -25.32 11.84 15.45
CA SER A 141 -26.13 12.92 14.89
C SER A 141 -26.91 13.64 15.99
N ASP A 142 -27.18 14.92 15.75
CA ASP A 142 -28.01 15.78 16.59
C ASP A 142 -29.10 16.50 15.76
N ILE A 143 -29.64 15.78 14.76
CA ILE A 143 -30.65 16.28 13.83
C ILE A 143 -31.88 16.74 14.60
N LEU A 144 -32.23 18.03 14.50
CA LEU A 144 -33.28 18.67 15.27
C LEU A 144 -34.70 18.18 14.98
N ALA A 145 -34.89 17.53 13.80
CA ALA A 145 -36.13 16.86 13.45
C ALA A 145 -36.43 15.63 14.34
N TYR A 146 -35.43 15.13 15.09
CA TYR A 146 -35.56 14.04 16.04
C TYR A 146 -35.38 14.52 17.48
N ASP A 147 -36.12 13.95 18.41
CA ASP A 147 -36.18 14.41 19.81
C ASP A 147 -34.90 14.20 20.64
N SER A 148 -33.88 13.53 20.10
CA SER A 148 -32.66 13.20 20.85
C SER A 148 -31.47 13.01 19.93
N PRO A 149 -30.26 13.36 20.36
CA PRO A 149 -29.05 12.98 19.65
C PRO A 149 -28.87 11.46 19.66
N TYR A 150 -28.42 10.91 18.55
CA TYR A 150 -28.16 9.48 18.36
C TYR A 150 -26.67 9.24 18.15
N SER A 151 -26.16 8.14 18.68
CA SER A 151 -24.80 7.69 18.40
C SER A 151 -24.80 6.17 18.30
N GLN A 152 -24.25 5.63 17.23
CA GLN A 152 -24.19 4.20 16.93
C GLN A 152 -22.83 3.84 16.38
N THR A 153 -22.37 2.62 16.66
CA THR A 153 -21.09 2.10 16.19
C THR A 153 -21.33 0.79 15.46
N LEU A 154 -20.49 0.44 14.48
CA LEU A 154 -20.62 -0.83 13.76
C LEU A 154 -20.53 -2.04 14.70
N SER A 155 -19.70 -1.97 15.73
CA SER A 155 -19.60 -3.01 16.75
C SER A 155 -20.89 -3.25 17.53
N ASP A 156 -21.87 -2.35 17.48
CA ASP A 156 -23.18 -2.56 18.07
C ASP A 156 -24.08 -3.50 17.22
N TYR A 157 -23.74 -3.66 15.95
CA TYR A 157 -24.54 -4.43 14.98
C TYR A 157 -23.81 -5.64 14.40
N LEU A 158 -22.47 -5.64 14.42
CA LEU A 158 -21.66 -6.69 13.81
C LEU A 158 -20.77 -7.36 14.85
N ASP A 159 -20.68 -8.68 14.75
CA ASP A 159 -19.69 -9.44 15.50
C ASP A 159 -18.27 -9.04 15.07
N TYR A 160 -17.32 -9.17 15.97
CA TYR A 160 -15.90 -8.86 15.72
C TYR A 160 -15.34 -9.53 14.47
N SER A 161 -15.80 -10.73 14.12
CA SER A 161 -15.40 -11.46 12.91
C SER A 161 -15.75 -10.77 11.58
N TYR A 162 -16.65 -9.78 11.60
CA TYR A 162 -16.98 -8.94 10.44
C TYR A 162 -16.20 -7.62 10.44
N LEU A 163 -15.59 -7.27 11.56
CA LEU A 163 -14.84 -6.03 11.74
C LEU A 163 -13.33 -6.24 11.73
N SER A 164 -12.89 -7.49 11.83
CA SER A 164 -11.47 -7.85 11.75
C SER A 164 -11.34 -9.21 11.07
N TYR A 165 -10.38 -9.34 10.16
CA TYR A 165 -10.08 -10.61 9.51
C TYR A 165 -8.59 -10.76 9.21
N ASP A 166 -8.15 -12.01 9.26
CA ASP A 166 -6.78 -12.39 8.95
C ASP A 166 -6.70 -12.88 7.51
N TYR A 167 -5.65 -12.47 6.80
CA TYR A 167 -5.39 -12.90 5.44
C TYR A 167 -3.89 -12.96 5.13
N ARG A 168 -3.54 -13.61 4.03
CA ARG A 168 -2.19 -13.65 3.51
C ARG A 168 -2.09 -12.85 2.23
N MET A 169 -1.01 -12.09 2.14
CA MET A 169 -0.62 -11.41 0.91
C MET A 169 0.75 -11.91 0.47
N ILE A 170 0.83 -12.42 -0.75
CA ILE A 170 2.07 -12.91 -1.34
C ILE A 170 2.44 -11.95 -2.47
N THR A 171 3.57 -11.26 -2.32
CA THR A 171 4.07 -10.32 -3.33
C THR A 171 4.71 -11.07 -4.50
N PRO A 172 4.90 -10.44 -5.67
CA PRO A 172 5.54 -11.09 -6.80
C PRO A 172 7.05 -11.29 -6.60
N TRP A 173 7.63 -12.22 -7.36
CA TRP A 173 9.07 -12.33 -7.55
C TRP A 173 9.62 -11.06 -8.18
N LYS A 174 10.87 -10.67 -7.80
CA LYS A 174 11.62 -9.59 -8.46
C LYS A 174 12.92 -10.13 -9.02
N PHE A 175 13.22 -9.74 -10.23
CA PHE A 175 14.43 -10.10 -10.95
C PHE A 175 15.21 -8.84 -11.30
N ASN A 176 16.50 -8.85 -11.00
CA ASN A 176 17.35 -7.69 -11.16
C ASN A 176 18.62 -8.07 -11.92
N VAL A 177 18.99 -7.25 -12.90
CA VAL A 177 20.23 -7.35 -13.68
C VAL A 177 20.92 -6.00 -13.64
N SER A 178 22.21 -5.99 -13.33
CA SER A 178 22.95 -4.74 -13.25
C SER A 178 24.34 -4.86 -13.89
N ALA A 179 24.87 -3.74 -14.33
CA ALA A 179 26.22 -3.59 -14.82
C ALA A 179 26.85 -2.34 -14.25
N GLY A 180 28.13 -2.40 -13.93
CA GLY A 180 28.85 -1.25 -13.40
C GLY A 180 30.33 -1.28 -13.73
N THR A 181 30.92 -0.11 -13.82
CA THR A 181 32.36 0.03 -14.07
C THR A 181 32.92 1.30 -13.44
N THR A 182 34.23 1.32 -13.23
CA THR A 182 34.96 2.54 -12.84
C THR A 182 36.04 2.83 -13.85
N MET A 183 36.23 4.09 -14.20
CA MET A 183 37.23 4.54 -15.17
C MET A 183 38.26 5.43 -14.47
N GLY A 184 39.54 5.00 -14.49
CA GLY A 184 40.64 5.75 -13.93
C GLY A 184 40.54 6.08 -12.42
N GLY A 185 39.66 5.41 -11.69
CA GLY A 185 39.36 5.73 -10.28
C GLY A 185 38.66 7.09 -10.06
N LEU A 186 38.28 7.78 -11.16
CA LEU A 186 37.68 9.10 -11.14
C LEU A 186 36.19 9.07 -11.45
N VAL A 187 35.75 8.15 -12.33
CA VAL A 187 34.35 8.08 -12.76
C VAL A 187 33.85 6.67 -12.48
N ALA A 188 32.67 6.57 -11.84
CA ALA A 188 31.92 5.33 -11.71
C ALA A 188 30.61 5.46 -12.47
N LEU A 189 30.25 4.40 -13.21
CA LEU A 189 29.00 4.27 -13.97
C LEU A 189 28.28 3.01 -13.53
N GLY A 190 26.95 3.08 -13.43
CA GLY A 190 26.10 1.95 -13.12
C GLY A 190 24.78 2.01 -13.87
N ALA A 191 24.30 0.86 -14.28
CA ALA A 191 22.97 0.68 -14.84
C ALA A 191 22.32 -0.58 -14.25
N GLU A 192 21.02 -0.52 -14.06
CA GLU A 192 20.23 -1.59 -13.48
C GLU A 192 18.86 -1.67 -14.17
N TYR A 193 18.41 -2.90 -14.34
CA TYR A 193 17.07 -3.22 -14.78
C TYR A 193 16.44 -4.20 -13.78
N GLU A 194 15.21 -3.88 -13.36
CA GLU A 194 14.41 -4.71 -12.47
C GLU A 194 13.06 -5.02 -13.11
N TYR A 195 12.60 -6.23 -12.93
CA TYR A 195 11.27 -6.68 -13.36
C TYR A 195 10.53 -7.36 -12.21
N SER A 196 9.26 -7.01 -12.05
CA SER A 196 8.34 -7.63 -11.11
C SER A 196 6.93 -7.65 -11.68
N ASN A 197 6.25 -8.80 -11.67
CA ASN A 197 4.88 -8.91 -12.19
C ASN A 197 3.87 -8.78 -11.05
N TYR A 198 3.36 -7.58 -10.82
CA TYR A 198 2.39 -7.32 -9.75
C TYR A 198 1.06 -8.06 -9.93
N GLY A 199 0.66 -8.39 -11.16
CA GLY A 199 -0.50 -9.23 -11.42
C GLY A 199 -0.37 -10.68 -10.94
N SER A 200 0.84 -11.11 -10.54
CA SER A 200 1.05 -12.42 -9.90
C SER A 200 1.08 -12.35 -8.37
N SER A 201 0.69 -11.23 -7.78
CA SER A 201 0.45 -11.16 -6.34
C SER A 201 -0.77 -12.00 -5.97
N THR A 202 -0.72 -12.64 -4.81
CA THR A 202 -1.84 -13.48 -4.34
C THR A 202 -2.40 -12.92 -3.04
N LEU A 203 -3.73 -12.89 -2.96
CA LEU A 203 -4.49 -12.60 -1.75
C LEU A 203 -5.30 -13.83 -1.40
N GLU A 204 -5.06 -14.42 -0.24
CA GLU A 204 -5.73 -15.63 0.24
C GLU A 204 -6.12 -15.50 1.71
N ASP A 205 -7.13 -16.24 2.12
CA ASP A 205 -7.45 -16.38 3.53
C ASP A 205 -6.42 -17.26 4.27
N ILE A 206 -6.57 -17.41 5.59
CA ILE A 206 -5.65 -18.22 6.40
C ILE A 206 -5.69 -19.72 6.06
N ASP A 207 -6.76 -20.19 5.42
CA ASP A 207 -6.93 -21.57 4.96
C ASP A 207 -6.37 -21.79 3.54
N GLY A 208 -5.96 -20.72 2.85
CA GLY A 208 -5.35 -20.75 1.52
C GLY A 208 -6.36 -20.68 0.37
N TYR A 209 -7.58 -20.23 0.62
CA TYR A 209 -8.55 -19.92 -0.43
C TYR A 209 -8.37 -18.47 -0.93
N GLU A 210 -8.43 -18.29 -2.23
CA GLU A 210 -8.34 -16.96 -2.84
C GLU A 210 -9.44 -16.02 -2.32
N LEU A 211 -9.07 -14.81 -1.96
CA LEU A 211 -10.02 -13.77 -1.59
C LEU A 211 -10.81 -13.27 -2.80
N GLY A 212 -11.99 -12.72 -2.56
CA GLY A 212 -12.87 -12.18 -3.60
C GLY A 212 -12.23 -11.07 -4.46
N ASP A 213 -11.19 -10.41 -3.96
CA ASP A 213 -10.45 -9.36 -4.66
C ASP A 213 -9.33 -9.89 -5.58
N GLN A 214 -8.97 -11.19 -5.49
CA GLN A 214 -7.91 -11.78 -6.31
C GLN A 214 -8.12 -11.61 -7.82
N PRO A 215 -9.33 -11.76 -8.40
CA PRO A 215 -9.54 -11.49 -9.81
C PRO A 215 -9.25 -10.04 -10.22
N SER A 216 -9.44 -9.07 -9.32
CA SER A 216 -9.11 -7.67 -9.56
C SER A 216 -7.60 -7.45 -9.60
N VAL A 217 -6.83 -8.14 -8.74
CA VAL A 217 -5.35 -8.12 -8.77
C VAL A 217 -4.84 -8.59 -10.13
N GLU A 218 -5.34 -9.72 -10.63
CA GLU A 218 -4.94 -10.29 -11.91
C GLU A 218 -5.34 -9.44 -13.12
N ALA A 219 -6.53 -8.84 -13.06
CA ALA A 219 -7.07 -8.04 -14.16
C ALA A 219 -6.44 -6.63 -14.25
N PHE A 220 -6.17 -6.01 -13.10
CA PHE A 220 -5.79 -4.60 -13.06
C PHE A 220 -4.31 -4.34 -12.80
N LEU A 221 -3.55 -5.32 -12.30
CA LEU A 221 -2.12 -5.19 -12.12
C LEU A 221 -1.34 -5.88 -13.23
N LYS A 222 -0.16 -5.34 -13.54
CA LYS A 222 0.70 -5.86 -14.61
C LYS A 222 2.18 -5.88 -14.22
N GLY A 223 3.01 -6.38 -15.13
CA GLY A 223 4.46 -6.36 -15.01
C GLY A 223 5.01 -4.95 -14.96
N VAL A 224 5.88 -4.70 -13.99
CA VAL A 224 6.55 -3.42 -13.78
C VAL A 224 8.02 -3.55 -14.17
N HIS A 225 8.47 -2.63 -14.99
CA HIS A 225 9.84 -2.48 -15.44
C HIS A 225 10.45 -1.24 -14.80
N THR A 226 11.58 -1.43 -14.12
CA THR A 226 12.32 -0.32 -13.54
C THR A 226 13.72 -0.26 -14.14
N PHE A 227 14.10 0.90 -14.63
CA PHE A 227 15.43 1.20 -15.16
C PHE A 227 16.09 2.26 -14.29
N ARG A 228 17.30 1.97 -13.82
CA ARG A 228 18.11 2.90 -13.03
C ARG A 228 19.46 3.07 -13.70
N VAL A 229 19.91 4.31 -13.85
CA VAL A 229 21.26 4.63 -14.30
C VAL A 229 21.86 5.67 -13.37
N GLY A 230 23.14 5.55 -13.11
CA GLY A 230 23.83 6.47 -12.22
C GLY A 230 25.29 6.66 -12.60
N MET A 231 25.81 7.82 -12.29
CA MET A 231 27.22 8.13 -12.40
C MET A 231 27.72 8.90 -11.18
N GLU A 232 28.98 8.67 -10.86
CA GLU A 232 29.74 9.49 -9.91
C GLU A 232 31.02 9.94 -10.59
N ALA A 233 31.36 11.22 -10.46
CA ALA A 233 32.62 11.77 -10.90
C ALA A 233 33.35 12.43 -9.71
N ARG A 234 34.54 11.95 -9.40
CA ARG A 234 35.42 12.55 -8.40
C ARG A 234 36.26 13.63 -9.06
N LEU A 235 35.88 14.88 -8.84
CA LEU A 235 36.54 16.04 -9.43
C LEU A 235 37.76 16.50 -8.63
N ALA A 236 37.81 16.19 -7.32
CA ALA A 236 38.92 16.41 -6.42
C ALA A 236 38.89 15.37 -5.28
N PRO A 237 39.98 15.18 -4.51
CA PRO A 237 39.98 14.20 -3.41
C PRO A 237 38.83 14.36 -2.41
N GLN A 238 38.37 15.60 -2.22
CA GLN A 238 37.28 15.93 -1.30
C GLN A 238 35.94 16.24 -1.97
N PHE A 239 35.89 16.22 -3.33
CA PHE A 239 34.70 16.64 -4.06
C PHE A 239 34.28 15.64 -5.13
N SER A 240 33.08 15.07 -4.97
CA SER A 240 32.45 14.19 -5.93
C SER A 240 31.09 14.73 -6.34
N VAL A 241 30.76 14.60 -7.61
CA VAL A 241 29.43 14.90 -8.18
C VAL A 241 28.77 13.59 -8.56
N ARG A 242 27.48 13.47 -8.23
CA ARG A 242 26.65 12.31 -8.56
C ARG A 242 25.43 12.74 -9.32
N ALA A 243 25.04 11.96 -10.33
CA ALA A 243 23.79 12.12 -11.06
C ALA A 243 23.17 10.74 -11.27
N GLY A 244 21.86 10.69 -11.27
CA GLY A 244 21.12 9.45 -11.50
C GLY A 244 19.74 9.71 -12.09
N TYR A 245 19.24 8.72 -12.79
CA TYR A 245 17.90 8.72 -13.34
C TYR A 245 17.25 7.37 -13.04
N ASN A 246 15.98 7.42 -12.63
CA ASN A 246 15.14 6.26 -12.37
C ASN A 246 13.85 6.41 -13.17
N TYR A 247 13.48 5.35 -13.87
CA TYR A 247 12.20 5.22 -14.55
C TYR A 247 11.52 3.93 -14.10
N THR A 248 10.26 4.03 -13.68
CA THR A 248 9.41 2.89 -13.32
C THR A 248 8.13 2.97 -14.14
N SER A 249 7.79 1.88 -14.84
CA SER A 249 6.53 1.79 -15.58
C SER A 249 5.34 1.70 -14.63
N ALA A 250 4.14 2.03 -15.10
CA ALA A 250 2.91 1.91 -14.33
C ALA A 250 2.64 0.44 -13.95
N ALA A 251 2.19 0.25 -12.71
CA ALA A 251 1.77 -1.06 -12.19
C ALA A 251 0.33 -1.43 -12.61
N PHE A 252 -0.50 -0.42 -12.87
CA PHE A 252 -1.89 -0.61 -13.27
C PHE A 252 -2.03 -0.75 -14.78
N SER A 253 -2.92 -1.64 -15.21
CA SER A 253 -3.34 -1.75 -16.60
C SER A 253 -4.25 -0.57 -16.98
N ASP A 254 -4.44 -0.34 -18.28
CA ASP A 254 -5.34 0.72 -18.76
C ASP A 254 -6.80 0.46 -18.38
N ASP A 255 -7.19 -0.82 -18.21
CA ASP A 255 -8.52 -1.24 -17.79
C ASP A 255 -8.81 -0.86 -16.33
N ALA A 256 -7.80 -0.78 -15.47
CA ALA A 256 -7.95 -0.34 -14.08
C ALA A 256 -8.47 1.11 -14.00
N TYR A 257 -7.99 2.00 -14.87
CA TYR A 257 -8.43 3.39 -14.89
C TYR A 257 -9.87 3.55 -15.38
N SER A 258 -10.31 2.71 -16.33
CA SER A 258 -11.68 2.73 -16.82
C SER A 258 -12.67 2.19 -15.77
N ALA A 259 -12.27 1.21 -14.98
CA ALA A 259 -13.06 0.69 -13.87
C ALA A 259 -13.24 1.72 -12.75
N LEU A 260 -12.18 2.45 -12.37
CA LEU A 260 -12.24 3.51 -11.37
C LEU A 260 -13.08 4.73 -11.81
N ALA A 261 -13.16 5.00 -13.11
CA ALA A 261 -13.98 6.09 -13.65
C ALA A 261 -15.48 5.74 -13.73
N ALA A 262 -15.86 4.48 -13.49
CA ALA A 262 -17.24 4.01 -13.50
C ALA A 262 -17.92 4.09 -12.11
N TYR A 263 -17.19 4.46 -11.07
CA TYR A 263 -17.66 4.71 -9.73
C TYR A 263 -17.60 6.23 -9.44
#